data_7fdb5393355ae00807a32d84e67b1eed
#
_entry.id   7fdb5393355ae00807a32d84e67b1eed
#
_cell.length_a   1.000
_cell.length_b   1.000
_cell.length_c   1.000
_cell.angle_alpha   90.00
_cell.angle_beta   90.00
_cell.angle_gamma   90.00
#
_symmetry.space_group_name_H-M   'P 1'
#
loop_
_entity.id
_entity.type
_entity.pdbx_description
1 polymer ?
#
loop_
_entity_poly.entity_id
_entity_poly.type
_entity_poly.pdbx_seq_one_letter_code
_entity_poly.pdbx_strand_id
1 'polypeptide(L)' 'MAGPTPQQHLDILLDHLAEAERQYASGVPYPDKAGGNWPNKIETIKKHIAQAREIIAND' A
#
# COMPACT_ATOMS: atom_id res chain seq x y z
N MET A 1 5.21 -8.54 23.59
CA MET A 1 4.22 -8.82 22.52
C MET A 1 4.83 -8.45 21.19
N ALA A 2 4.84 -9.38 20.26
CA ALA A 2 5.40 -9.11 18.95
C ALA A 2 4.46 -8.24 18.12
N GLY A 3 5.01 -7.36 17.30
CA GLY A 3 4.23 -6.59 16.35
C GLY A 3 3.70 -7.48 15.22
N PRO A 4 3.12 -6.90 14.18
CA PRO A 4 2.61 -7.67 13.05
C PRO A 4 3.72 -8.51 12.42
N THR A 5 3.39 -9.71 11.99
CA THR A 5 4.33 -10.54 11.25
C THR A 5 4.55 -9.93 9.86
N PRO A 6 5.66 -10.27 9.16
CA PRO A 6 5.84 -9.79 7.78
C PRO A 6 4.67 -10.13 6.87
N GLN A 7 4.06 -11.30 7.04
CA GLN A 7 2.89 -11.69 6.24
C GLN A 7 1.68 -10.80 6.55
N GLN A 8 1.43 -10.49 7.82
CA GLN A 8 0.35 -9.59 8.20
C GLN A 8 0.57 -8.19 7.62
N HIS A 9 1.81 -7.72 7.66
CA HIS A 9 2.16 -6.42 7.10
C HIS A 9 1.90 -6.40 5.59
N LEU A 10 2.27 -7.46 4.88
CA LEU A 10 2.00 -7.57 3.46
C LEU A 10 0.49 -7.57 3.17
N ASP A 11 -0.29 -8.29 3.97
CA ASP A 11 -1.74 -8.35 3.80
C ASP A 11 -2.37 -6.96 3.97
N ILE A 12 -1.89 -6.18 4.94
CA ILE A 12 -2.36 -4.81 5.15
C ILE A 12 -2.04 -3.94 3.93
N LEU A 13 -0.82 -4.07 3.39
CA LEU A 13 -0.42 -3.30 2.21
C LEU A 13 -1.26 -3.66 0.97
N LEU A 14 -1.54 -4.94 0.78
CA LEU A 14 -2.38 -5.40 -0.33
C LEU A 14 -3.80 -4.83 -0.21
N ASP A 15 -4.34 -4.78 0.99
CA ASP A 15 -5.64 -4.21 1.26
C ASP A 15 -5.66 -2.71 0.96
N HIS A 16 -4.62 -1.99 1.40
CA HIS A 16 -4.47 -0.57 1.10
C HIS A 16 -4.38 -0.31 -0.41
N LEU A 17 -3.66 -1.16 -1.13
CA LEU A 17 -3.54 -1.02 -2.58
C LEU A 17 -4.90 -1.19 -3.26
N ALA A 18 -5.65 -2.22 -2.90
CA ALA A 18 -6.97 -2.46 -3.46
C ALA A 18 -7.91 -1.28 -3.20
N GLU A 19 -7.88 -0.74 -1.99
CA GLU A 19 -8.71 0.41 -1.62
C GLU A 19 -8.32 1.65 -2.41
N ALA A 20 -7.02 1.92 -2.55
CA ALA A 20 -6.53 3.08 -3.30
C ALA A 20 -6.93 2.98 -4.77
N GLU A 21 -6.77 1.82 -5.38
CA GLU A 21 -7.15 1.60 -6.77
C GLU A 21 -8.64 1.75 -6.97
N ARG A 22 -9.44 1.27 -6.03
CA ARG A 22 -10.90 1.38 -6.09
C ARG A 22 -11.33 2.84 -6.04
N GLN A 23 -10.78 3.61 -5.11
CA GLN A 23 -11.13 5.03 -4.97
C GLN A 23 -10.68 5.82 -6.20
N TYR A 24 -9.52 5.54 -6.73
CA TYR A 24 -9.03 6.17 -7.94
C TYR A 24 -9.96 5.89 -9.13
N ALA A 25 -10.34 4.63 -9.31
CA ALA A 25 -11.24 4.24 -10.40
C ALA A 25 -12.63 4.86 -10.26
N SER A 26 -13.07 5.12 -9.02
CA SER A 26 -14.37 5.74 -8.74
C SER A 26 -14.36 7.26 -8.91
N GLY A 27 -13.22 7.88 -9.19
CA GLY A 27 -13.12 9.31 -9.36
C GLY A 27 -13.08 10.10 -8.06
N VAL A 28 -12.82 9.44 -6.94
CA VAL A 28 -12.72 10.12 -5.64
C VAL A 28 -11.47 11.01 -5.64
N PRO A 29 -11.60 12.30 -5.24
CA PRO A 29 -10.42 13.17 -5.19
C PRO A 29 -9.46 12.70 -4.09
N TYR A 30 -8.17 12.85 -4.38
CA TYR A 30 -7.14 12.47 -3.41
C TYR A 30 -7.19 13.41 -2.20
N PRO A 31 -7.24 12.88 -0.97
CA PRO A 31 -7.44 13.73 0.22
C PRO A 31 -6.19 14.44 0.72
N ASP A 32 -5.04 14.26 0.07
CA ASP A 32 -3.79 14.86 0.52
C ASP A 32 -3.71 16.34 0.17
N LYS A 33 -3.60 17.18 1.18
CA LYS A 33 -3.50 18.63 1.01
C LYS A 33 -2.10 19.06 0.56
N ALA A 34 -1.12 18.18 0.64
CA ALA A 34 0.27 18.48 0.27
C ALA A 34 0.55 18.29 -1.22
N GLY A 35 -0.46 18.03 -2.02
CA GLY A 35 -0.32 17.93 -3.47
C GLY A 35 -0.03 16.54 -4.02
N GLY A 36 -0.27 15.51 -3.25
CA GLY A 36 -0.17 14.13 -3.73
C GLY A 36 -1.29 13.78 -4.71
N ASN A 37 -1.22 12.61 -5.29
CA ASN A 37 -2.26 12.10 -6.18
C ASN A 37 -2.33 10.58 -6.07
N TRP A 38 -3.43 10.01 -6.58
CA TRP A 38 -3.65 8.56 -6.51
C TRP A 38 -2.56 7.75 -7.21
N PRO A 39 -2.10 8.10 -8.42
CA PRO A 39 -1.02 7.35 -9.06
C PRO A 39 0.25 7.29 -8.21
N ASN A 40 0.65 8.40 -7.58
CA ASN A 40 1.82 8.41 -6.70
C ASN A 40 1.60 7.56 -5.46
N LYS A 41 0.42 7.65 -4.86
CA LYS A 41 0.06 6.84 -3.70
C LYS A 41 0.11 5.35 -4.03
N ILE A 42 -0.48 4.96 -5.14
CA ILE A 42 -0.51 3.57 -5.59
C ILE A 42 0.92 3.07 -5.84
N GLU A 43 1.75 3.88 -6.50
CA GLU A 43 3.15 3.54 -6.76
C GLU A 43 3.91 3.30 -5.46
N THR A 44 3.73 4.18 -4.48
CA THR A 44 4.38 4.05 -3.16
C THR A 44 3.95 2.76 -2.46
N ILE A 45 2.66 2.45 -2.48
CA ILE A 45 2.15 1.22 -1.88
C ILE A 45 2.78 0.00 -2.57
N LYS A 46 2.88 0.01 -3.91
CA LYS A 46 3.49 -1.08 -4.66
C LYS A 46 4.96 -1.28 -4.28
N LYS A 47 5.70 -0.20 -4.05
CA LYS A 47 7.09 -0.30 -3.59
C LYS A 47 7.18 -0.96 -2.23
N HIS A 48 6.30 -0.57 -1.31
CA HIS A 48 6.27 -1.17 0.03
C HIS A 48 5.90 -2.66 -0.04
N ILE A 49 4.99 -3.03 -0.93
CA ILE A 49 4.62 -4.43 -1.14
C ILE A 49 5.83 -5.23 -1.62
N ALA A 50 6.59 -4.70 -2.58
CA ALA A 50 7.78 -5.36 -3.08
C ALA A 50 8.81 -5.57 -1.97
N GLN A 51 9.01 -4.56 -1.11
CA GLN A 51 9.92 -4.65 0.03
C GLN A 51 9.45 -5.71 1.02
N ALA A 52 8.16 -5.74 1.33
CA ALA A 52 7.61 -6.73 2.26
C ALA A 52 7.76 -8.15 1.73
N ARG A 53 7.54 -8.36 0.44
CA ARG A 53 7.73 -9.66 -0.20
C ARG A 53 9.19 -10.10 -0.14
N GLU A 54 10.12 -9.17 -0.33
CA GLU A 54 11.55 -9.46 -0.25
C GLU A 54 11.95 -9.89 1.16
N ILE A 55 11.43 -9.22 2.17
CA ILE A 55 11.68 -9.60 3.57
C ILE A 55 11.16 -11.02 3.83
N ILE A 56 9.97 -11.34 3.37
CA ILE A 56 9.39 -12.68 3.53
C ILE A 56 10.24 -13.73 2.81
N ALA A 57 10.69 -13.42 1.60
CA ALA A 57 11.49 -14.35 0.79
C ALA A 57 12.86 -14.62 1.40
N ASN A 58 13.42 -13.65 2.12
CA ASN A 58 14.75 -13.77 2.71
C ASN A 58 14.72 -14.27 4.17
N ASP A 59 13.54 -14.50 4.70
CA ASP A 59 13.41 -14.94 6.11
C ASP A 59 13.55 -16.50 6.27
#